data_e4047ea03b2f563e84f63fee2391eb7d
#
_entry.id   e4047ea03b2f563e84f63fee2391eb7d
#
_cell.length_a   1.000
_cell.length_b   1.000
_cell.length_c   1.000
_cell.angle_alpha   90.00
_cell.angle_beta   90.00
_cell.angle_gamma   90.00
#
_symmetry.space_group_name_H-M   'P 1'
#
loop_
_entity.id
_entity.type
_entity.pdbx_description
1 polymer ?
#
loop_
_entity_poly.entity_id
_entity_poly.type
_entity_poly.pdbx_seq_one_letter_code
_entity_poly.pdbx_strand_id
1 'polypeptide(L)'
;MATIENFATVSYTSGGITETKVSNLAEIGLESAINFTKTTLGDSYAEDEAITYILSMTNTSASAINNVSVTDNLGTFVFGTLELTPLSYAPPALLLINGQDVSGQLSVDSTSPATLLFSFASLPAGATANIVYRASVNEYAPLELGASIENTATLTSDSDCADGTASATVNAIAAANVSVFKQMSPNPVVCGDTVTYTIRIYNYGNIDAENVILSDTFNPAPDNITVSRNGVLLLESDYTYANGTLTVPSTATNPVTVPAATFVRDANTGIVTVTPGTVEYIITGTI
;
A
#
# COMPACT_ATOMS: atom_id res chain seq x y z
N MET A 1 10.24 26.64 13.44
CA MET A 1 10.11 27.89 12.67
C MET A 1 11.50 28.50 12.61
N ALA A 2 11.93 28.91 11.43
CA ALA A 2 13.15 29.71 11.30
C ALA A 2 12.91 31.10 11.91
N THR A 3 13.95 31.72 12.39
CA THR A 3 13.91 33.09 12.94
C THR A 3 14.91 33.98 12.21
N ILE A 4 14.51 35.20 11.97
CA ILE A 4 15.43 36.24 11.52
C ILE A 4 15.94 36.93 12.78
N GLU A 5 17.25 36.92 12.97
CA GLU A 5 17.93 37.52 14.11
C GLU A 5 18.77 38.69 13.65
N ASN A 6 18.71 39.80 14.38
CA ASN A 6 19.52 40.98 14.10
C ASN A 6 19.96 41.70 15.37
N PHE A 7 21.21 42.12 15.43
CA PHE A 7 21.74 43.00 16.46
C PHE A 7 22.65 44.08 15.83
N ALA A 8 22.75 45.19 16.48
CA ALA A 8 23.60 46.31 16.04
C ALA A 8 24.77 46.52 17.02
N THR A 9 25.87 46.96 16.50
CA THR A 9 27.01 47.38 17.31
C THR A 9 27.32 48.86 17.09
N VAL A 10 27.65 49.55 18.17
CA VAL A 10 28.12 50.94 18.13
C VAL A 10 29.48 51.03 18.78
N SER A 11 30.42 51.57 18.07
CA SER A 11 31.76 51.89 18.62
C SER A 11 31.91 53.39 18.75
N TYR A 12 32.41 53.87 19.88
CA TYR A 12 32.67 55.29 20.16
C TYR A 12 33.98 55.47 20.93
N THR A 13 34.56 56.64 20.84
CA THR A 13 35.80 56.99 21.57
C THR A 13 35.48 58.11 22.58
N SER A 14 35.84 57.88 23.85
CA SER A 14 35.73 58.86 24.92
C SER A 14 37.02 58.87 25.73
N GLY A 15 37.61 60.01 25.93
CA GLY A 15 38.88 60.16 26.68
C GLY A 15 40.07 59.40 26.09
N GLY A 16 40.11 59.19 24.78
CA GLY A 16 41.15 58.44 24.06
C GLY A 16 40.97 56.89 24.12
N ILE A 17 39.89 56.38 24.74
CA ILE A 17 39.57 54.96 24.84
C ILE A 17 38.38 54.65 23.89
N THR A 18 38.54 53.63 23.03
CA THR A 18 37.46 53.16 22.16
C THR A 18 36.64 52.03 22.85
N GLU A 19 35.36 52.24 22.97
CA GLU A 19 34.41 51.27 23.51
C GLU A 19 33.44 50.78 22.40
N THR A 20 33.00 49.53 22.50
CA THR A 20 31.98 48.97 21.63
C THR A 20 30.81 48.51 22.51
N LYS A 21 29.59 48.87 22.11
CA LYS A 21 28.34 48.43 22.72
C LYS A 21 27.53 47.64 21.69
N VAL A 22 26.89 46.58 22.15
CA VAL A 22 26.03 45.73 21.33
C VAL A 22 24.57 45.94 21.77
N SER A 23 23.64 46.03 20.83
CA SER A 23 22.21 46.11 21.11
C SER A 23 21.68 44.80 21.70
N ASN A 24 20.44 44.81 22.16
CA ASN A 24 19.68 43.57 22.33
C ASN A 24 19.52 42.85 20.97
N LEU A 25 19.34 41.54 21.02
CA LEU A 25 18.91 40.73 19.87
C LEU A 25 17.45 41.08 19.54
N ALA A 26 17.19 41.40 18.27
CA ALA A 26 15.83 41.50 17.72
C ALA A 26 15.53 40.24 16.90
N GLU A 27 14.45 39.57 17.22
CA GLU A 27 14.03 38.30 16.58
C GLU A 27 12.65 38.46 15.99
N ILE A 28 12.43 37.86 14.81
CA ILE A 28 11.10 37.69 14.19
C ILE A 28 10.97 36.28 13.61
N GLY A 29 9.84 35.63 13.86
CA GLY A 29 9.53 34.34 13.27
C GLY A 29 9.36 34.43 11.75
N LEU A 30 9.96 33.50 11.02
CA LEU A 30 9.79 33.33 9.59
C LEU A 30 8.77 32.26 9.32
N GLU A 31 7.62 32.63 8.75
CA GLU A 31 6.59 31.67 8.33
C GLU A 31 6.88 31.15 6.93
N SER A 32 6.43 29.90 6.65
CA SER A 32 6.51 29.33 5.30
C SER A 32 5.64 30.12 4.33
N ALA A 33 6.17 30.42 3.16
CA ALA A 33 5.44 31.05 2.06
C ALA A 33 4.50 30.08 1.33
N ILE A 34 4.55 28.78 1.69
CA ILE A 34 3.73 27.75 1.07
C ILE A 34 3.11 26.84 2.13
N ASN A 35 1.84 26.49 1.94
CA ASN A 35 1.21 25.39 2.67
C ASN A 35 1.21 24.16 1.77
N PHE A 36 1.99 23.12 2.15
CA PHE A 36 2.18 21.91 1.38
C PHE A 36 1.60 20.70 2.12
N THR A 37 0.74 19.92 1.45
CA THR A 37 0.11 18.72 1.99
C THR A 37 0.10 17.59 0.97
N LYS A 38 0.10 16.36 1.45
CA LYS A 38 -0.04 15.14 0.67
C LYS A 38 -1.18 14.30 1.26
N THR A 39 -2.09 13.84 0.41
CA THR A 39 -3.24 13.02 0.80
C THR A 39 -3.47 11.91 -0.22
N THR A 40 -4.32 10.95 0.14
CA THR A 40 -4.76 9.83 -0.72
C THR A 40 -6.29 9.85 -0.89
N LEU A 41 -6.81 9.26 -1.96
CA LEU A 41 -8.26 9.02 -2.14
C LEU A 41 -8.73 7.72 -1.48
N GLY A 42 -7.93 7.10 -0.68
CA GLY A 42 -8.24 5.89 0.09
C GLY A 42 -7.16 5.74 1.14
N ASP A 43 -7.45 4.94 2.16
CA ASP A 43 -6.56 4.71 3.30
C ASP A 43 -5.96 3.29 3.31
N SER A 44 -6.29 2.47 2.29
CA SER A 44 -5.85 1.08 2.19
C SER A 44 -5.39 0.72 0.77
N TYR A 45 -4.63 -0.38 0.68
CA TYR A 45 -4.15 -0.97 -0.57
C TYR A 45 -4.15 -2.49 -0.52
N ALA A 46 -4.25 -3.11 -1.70
CA ALA A 46 -4.02 -4.52 -1.95
C ALA A 46 -2.88 -4.70 -2.98
N GLU A 47 -2.46 -5.95 -3.19
CA GLU A 47 -1.52 -6.32 -4.26
C GLU A 47 -2.05 -5.84 -5.62
N ASP A 48 -1.16 -5.34 -6.48
CA ASP A 48 -1.45 -4.83 -7.83
C ASP A 48 -2.45 -3.67 -7.90
N GLU A 49 -2.87 -3.11 -6.76
CA GLU A 49 -3.79 -1.97 -6.74
C GLU A 49 -3.07 -0.65 -7.02
N ALA A 50 -3.80 0.33 -7.56
CA ALA A 50 -3.27 1.67 -7.80
C ALA A 50 -3.88 2.67 -6.83
N ILE A 51 -3.00 3.31 -6.05
CA ILE A 51 -3.33 4.35 -5.08
C ILE A 51 -3.29 5.72 -5.79
N THR A 52 -4.29 6.56 -5.56
CA THR A 52 -4.29 7.94 -6.05
C THR A 52 -3.81 8.88 -4.95
N TYR A 53 -2.75 9.63 -5.24
CA TYR A 53 -2.18 10.66 -4.38
C TYR A 53 -2.52 12.05 -4.89
N ILE A 54 -2.69 12.99 -3.95
CA ILE A 54 -2.90 14.42 -4.21
C ILE A 54 -1.86 15.19 -3.42
N LEU A 55 -1.01 15.94 -4.15
CA LEU A 55 -0.10 16.92 -3.59
C LEU A 55 -0.75 18.29 -3.73
N SER A 56 -1.09 18.92 -2.63
CA SER A 56 -1.71 20.25 -2.62
C SER A 56 -0.74 21.29 -2.08
N MET A 57 -0.53 22.36 -2.79
CA MET A 57 0.36 23.46 -2.43
C MET A 57 -0.33 24.81 -2.64
N THR A 58 -0.41 25.59 -1.56
CA THR A 58 -1.01 26.93 -1.59
C THR A 58 0.09 27.96 -1.32
N ASN A 59 0.31 28.86 -2.29
CA ASN A 59 1.20 30.01 -2.12
C ASN A 59 0.51 31.05 -1.22
N THR A 60 1.01 31.21 0.01
CA THR A 60 0.47 32.16 0.99
C THR A 60 1.13 33.53 0.92
N SER A 61 2.15 33.70 0.06
CA SER A 61 2.89 34.94 -0.10
C SER A 61 2.22 35.91 -1.08
N ALA A 62 2.68 37.15 -1.09
CA ALA A 62 2.21 38.18 -2.01
C ALA A 62 2.92 38.16 -3.39
N SER A 63 3.85 37.24 -3.60
CA SER A 63 4.64 37.08 -4.82
C SER A 63 4.50 35.69 -5.41
N ALA A 64 4.74 35.54 -6.71
CA ALA A 64 4.79 34.20 -7.31
C ALA A 64 6.00 33.42 -6.80
N ILE A 65 5.82 32.11 -6.59
CA ILE A 65 6.89 31.15 -6.30
C ILE A 65 7.26 30.48 -7.63
N ASN A 66 8.55 30.56 -8.01
CA ASN A 66 9.02 30.04 -9.30
C ASN A 66 9.82 28.74 -9.12
N ASN A 67 10.00 28.02 -10.23
CA ASN A 67 10.75 26.78 -10.33
C ASN A 67 10.32 25.76 -9.25
N VAL A 68 8.98 25.57 -9.18
CA VAL A 68 8.40 24.64 -8.22
C VAL A 68 8.72 23.20 -8.61
N SER A 69 9.33 22.47 -7.69
CA SER A 69 9.75 21.09 -7.87
C SER A 69 9.30 20.25 -6.69
N VAL A 70 8.70 19.09 -6.95
CA VAL A 70 8.27 18.14 -5.91
C VAL A 70 8.88 16.78 -6.20
N THR A 71 9.72 16.31 -5.28
CA THR A 71 10.31 14.96 -5.32
C THR A 71 9.52 14.05 -4.40
N ASP A 72 8.97 12.99 -4.95
CA ASP A 72 8.20 11.97 -4.25
C ASP A 72 9.04 10.70 -4.13
N ASN A 73 9.13 10.09 -2.93
CA ASN A 73 9.96 8.91 -2.69
C ASN A 73 9.26 7.59 -2.99
N LEU A 74 7.99 7.62 -3.45
CA LEU A 74 7.19 6.41 -3.78
C LEU A 74 7.17 5.38 -2.63
N GLY A 75 7.23 5.84 -1.38
CA GLY A 75 7.23 5.00 -0.19
C GLY A 75 8.54 4.23 0.04
N THR A 76 9.63 4.65 -0.58
CA THR A 76 10.95 4.00 -0.44
C THR A 76 11.37 3.88 1.02
N PHE A 77 11.84 2.69 1.41
CA PHE A 77 12.28 2.34 2.74
C PHE A 77 13.52 1.44 2.71
N VAL A 78 14.22 1.34 3.85
CA VAL A 78 15.41 0.49 3.99
C VAL A 78 15.04 -0.85 4.62
N PHE A 79 15.45 -1.94 3.98
CA PHE A 79 15.34 -3.31 4.50
C PHE A 79 16.73 -3.96 4.50
N GLY A 80 17.34 -4.11 5.68
CA GLY A 80 18.73 -4.56 5.81
C GLY A 80 19.68 -3.58 5.13
N THR A 81 20.27 -3.98 4.01
CA THR A 81 21.15 -3.16 3.17
C THR A 81 20.50 -2.73 1.85
N LEU A 82 19.24 -3.13 1.64
CA LEU A 82 18.48 -2.83 0.42
C LEU A 82 17.65 -1.57 0.62
N GLU A 83 17.58 -0.76 -0.43
CA GLU A 83 16.61 0.33 -0.57
C GLU A 83 15.49 -0.17 -1.48
N LEU A 84 14.27 -0.26 -0.96
CA LEU A 84 13.12 -0.86 -1.62
C LEU A 84 12.04 0.19 -1.85
N THR A 85 11.47 0.20 -3.06
CA THR A 85 10.41 1.14 -3.44
C THR A 85 9.12 0.35 -3.71
N PRO A 86 8.13 0.38 -2.78
CA PRO A 86 6.92 -0.43 -2.85
C PRO A 86 5.88 0.07 -3.85
N LEU A 87 6.07 1.28 -4.39
CA LEU A 87 5.15 1.92 -5.32
C LEU A 87 5.83 2.22 -6.65
N SER A 88 5.10 2.00 -7.74
CA SER A 88 5.54 2.32 -9.11
C SER A 88 4.62 3.37 -9.72
N TYR A 89 5.16 4.47 -10.26
CA TYR A 89 4.35 5.51 -10.89
C TYR A 89 3.51 4.95 -12.05
N ALA A 90 2.21 5.28 -12.05
CA ALA A 90 1.24 4.92 -13.09
C ALA A 90 0.75 6.18 -13.81
N PRO A 91 1.32 6.55 -14.98
CA PRO A 91 0.94 7.76 -15.70
C PRO A 91 -0.51 7.72 -16.21
N PRO A 92 -1.11 8.91 -16.50
CA PRO A 92 -0.54 10.25 -16.41
C PRO A 92 -0.69 10.89 -15.02
N ALA A 93 0.04 11.99 -14.78
CA ALA A 93 -0.24 12.92 -13.69
C ALA A 93 -0.98 14.15 -14.22
N LEU A 94 -1.78 14.79 -13.35
CA LEU A 94 -2.53 16.02 -13.65
C LEU A 94 -1.99 17.15 -12.79
N LEU A 95 -1.94 18.38 -13.35
CA LEU A 95 -1.71 19.61 -12.62
C LEU A 95 -2.93 20.52 -12.75
N LEU A 96 -3.52 20.88 -11.62
CA LEU A 96 -4.62 21.83 -11.54
C LEU A 96 -4.14 23.08 -10.77
N ILE A 97 -4.24 24.27 -11.37
CA ILE A 97 -3.99 25.54 -10.66
C ILE A 97 -5.30 26.29 -10.55
N ASN A 98 -5.73 26.58 -9.31
CA ASN A 98 -7.03 27.18 -8.98
C ASN A 98 -8.19 26.43 -9.65
N GLY A 99 -8.11 25.10 -9.74
CA GLY A 99 -9.12 24.21 -10.34
C GLY A 99 -9.08 24.16 -11.88
N GLN A 100 -8.19 24.89 -12.55
CA GLN A 100 -8.01 24.82 -13.99
C GLN A 100 -6.95 23.78 -14.35
N ASP A 101 -7.28 22.90 -15.29
CA ASP A 101 -6.33 21.91 -15.83
C ASP A 101 -5.25 22.60 -16.66
N VAL A 102 -4.03 22.52 -16.18
CA VAL A 102 -2.81 23.02 -16.84
C VAL A 102 -1.74 21.93 -16.93
N SER A 103 -2.17 20.68 -17.02
CA SER A 103 -1.27 19.49 -17.03
C SER A 103 -0.22 19.54 -18.13
N GLY A 104 -0.46 20.25 -19.23
CA GLY A 104 0.53 20.51 -20.27
C GLY A 104 1.77 21.32 -19.81
N GLN A 105 1.71 21.94 -18.62
CA GLN A 105 2.82 22.68 -18.02
C GLN A 105 3.59 21.85 -16.97
N LEU A 106 3.11 20.64 -16.65
CA LEU A 106 3.76 19.75 -15.71
C LEU A 106 4.82 18.91 -16.42
N SER A 107 6.04 18.98 -15.96
CA SER A 107 7.08 18.02 -16.31
C SER A 107 7.11 16.90 -15.27
N VAL A 108 7.18 15.66 -15.73
CA VAL A 108 7.27 14.47 -14.87
C VAL A 108 8.50 13.68 -15.27
N ASP A 109 9.41 13.47 -14.32
CA ASP A 109 10.56 12.57 -14.48
C ASP A 109 10.38 11.36 -13.56
N SER A 110 10.25 10.18 -14.17
CA SER A 110 10.11 8.87 -13.54
C SER A 110 11.21 7.90 -13.98
N THR A 111 12.36 8.42 -14.39
CA THR A 111 13.50 7.59 -14.85
C THR A 111 14.17 6.82 -13.72
N SER A 112 14.08 7.32 -12.49
CA SER A 112 14.52 6.63 -11.27
C SER A 112 13.36 5.83 -10.68
N PRO A 113 13.53 4.54 -10.36
CA PRO A 113 12.47 3.77 -9.72
C PRO A 113 12.17 4.22 -8.28
N ALA A 114 13.14 4.85 -7.60
CA ALA A 114 13.02 5.27 -6.20
C ALA A 114 12.54 6.72 -6.02
N THR A 115 12.40 7.49 -7.11
CA THR A 115 12.01 8.89 -7.03
C THR A 115 11.16 9.30 -8.23
N LEU A 116 10.09 10.04 -7.94
CA LEU A 116 9.22 10.64 -8.94
C LEU A 116 9.32 12.16 -8.80
N LEU A 117 9.78 12.83 -9.86
CA LEU A 117 9.97 14.28 -9.85
C LEU A 117 8.88 14.96 -10.68
N PHE A 118 8.17 15.88 -10.06
CA PHE A 118 7.24 16.79 -10.70
C PHE A 118 7.82 18.20 -10.71
N SER A 119 7.70 18.93 -11.83
CA SER A 119 8.12 20.32 -11.87
C SER A 119 7.25 21.17 -12.77
N PHE A 120 7.04 22.43 -12.39
CA PHE A 120 6.36 23.44 -13.19
C PHE A 120 6.92 24.85 -12.90
N ALA A 121 6.72 25.76 -13.85
CA ALA A 121 7.46 27.02 -13.87
C ALA A 121 7.13 27.96 -12.71
N SER A 122 5.83 28.12 -12.34
CA SER A 122 5.43 29.16 -11.38
C SER A 122 4.10 28.85 -10.72
N LEU A 123 3.98 29.16 -9.42
CA LEU A 123 2.75 29.20 -8.65
C LEU A 123 2.42 30.65 -8.27
N PRO A 124 1.40 31.30 -8.86
CA PRO A 124 1.06 32.69 -8.60
C PRO A 124 0.77 32.98 -7.11
N ALA A 125 0.88 34.23 -6.71
CA ALA A 125 0.50 34.70 -5.37
C ALA A 125 -0.93 34.31 -5.03
N GLY A 126 -1.16 33.73 -3.86
CA GLY A 126 -2.47 33.29 -3.38
C GLY A 126 -3.08 32.09 -4.13
N ALA A 127 -2.40 31.53 -5.13
CA ALA A 127 -2.91 30.39 -5.89
C ALA A 127 -2.69 29.06 -5.17
N THR A 128 -3.58 28.08 -5.46
CA THR A 128 -3.43 26.70 -5.04
C THR A 128 -3.19 25.81 -6.26
N ALA A 129 -2.11 25.02 -6.22
CA ALA A 129 -1.85 23.97 -7.20
C ALA A 129 -2.11 22.60 -6.57
N ASN A 130 -2.69 21.69 -7.37
CA ASN A 130 -2.88 20.28 -7.02
C ASN A 130 -2.23 19.42 -8.11
N ILE A 131 -1.30 18.56 -7.71
CA ILE A 131 -0.79 17.49 -8.57
C ILE A 131 -1.52 16.22 -8.14
N VAL A 132 -2.23 15.59 -9.10
CA VAL A 132 -2.93 14.31 -8.89
C VAL A 132 -2.22 13.25 -9.71
N TYR A 133 -1.77 12.19 -9.06
CA TYR A 133 -1.08 11.08 -9.74
C TYR A 133 -1.47 9.74 -9.12
N ARG A 134 -1.18 8.66 -9.85
CA ARG A 134 -1.40 7.30 -9.38
C ARG A 134 -0.06 6.57 -9.24
N ALA A 135 0.00 5.69 -8.24
CA ALA A 135 1.10 4.76 -8.08
C ALA A 135 0.57 3.36 -7.79
N SER A 136 1.05 2.37 -8.53
CA SER A 136 0.67 0.96 -8.36
C SER A 136 1.52 0.30 -7.29
N VAL A 137 0.90 -0.51 -6.47
CA VAL A 137 1.55 -1.38 -5.49
C VAL A 137 2.32 -2.47 -6.24
N ASN A 138 3.58 -2.73 -5.85
CA ASN A 138 4.45 -3.70 -6.51
C ASN A 138 4.97 -4.78 -5.54
N GLU A 139 5.84 -5.67 -6.02
CA GLU A 139 6.38 -6.83 -5.29
C GLU A 139 7.19 -6.49 -4.02
N TYR A 140 7.54 -5.22 -3.81
CA TYR A 140 8.22 -4.75 -2.60
C TYR A 140 7.26 -4.26 -1.51
N ALA A 141 5.96 -4.18 -1.80
CA ALA A 141 4.99 -3.71 -0.83
C ALA A 141 4.79 -4.73 0.31
N PRO A 142 4.73 -4.28 1.57
CA PRO A 142 4.33 -5.15 2.68
C PRO A 142 2.82 -5.42 2.60
N LEU A 143 2.42 -6.71 2.68
CA LEU A 143 1.02 -7.15 2.53
C LEU A 143 0.47 -7.83 3.79
N GLU A 144 1.30 -8.05 4.81
CA GLU A 144 0.91 -8.64 6.08
C GLU A 144 -0.11 -7.76 6.82
N LEU A 145 -0.88 -8.38 7.71
CA LEU A 145 -1.88 -7.67 8.51
C LEU A 145 -1.22 -6.56 9.35
N GLY A 146 -1.75 -5.33 9.21
CA GLY A 146 -1.25 -4.15 9.90
C GLY A 146 -0.05 -3.47 9.25
N ALA A 147 0.40 -3.96 8.10
CA ALA A 147 1.45 -3.29 7.33
C ALA A 147 0.96 -1.97 6.71
N SER A 148 1.89 -1.07 6.42
CA SER A 148 1.59 0.23 5.83
C SER A 148 2.71 0.70 4.90
N ILE A 149 2.38 1.62 4.01
CA ILE A 149 3.30 2.37 3.16
C ILE A 149 3.15 3.84 3.52
N GLU A 150 4.23 4.46 4.00
CA GLU A 150 4.33 5.91 4.14
C GLU A 150 5.05 6.48 2.91
N ASN A 151 4.35 7.31 2.16
CA ASN A 151 4.88 7.95 0.96
C ASN A 151 5.10 9.43 1.22
N THR A 152 6.35 9.90 1.10
CA THR A 152 6.79 11.26 1.43
C THR A 152 7.15 12.04 0.17
N ALA A 153 6.68 13.28 0.11
CA ALA A 153 7.03 14.23 -0.93
C ALA A 153 7.77 15.43 -0.33
N THR A 154 8.82 15.89 -1.02
CA THR A 154 9.60 17.08 -0.68
C THR A 154 9.42 18.12 -1.77
N LEU A 155 8.96 19.31 -1.39
CA LEU A 155 8.81 20.46 -2.26
C LEU A 155 10.01 21.38 -2.10
N THR A 156 10.54 21.85 -3.23
CA THR A 156 11.61 22.86 -3.33
C THR A 156 11.27 23.91 -4.38
N SER A 157 11.81 25.11 -4.25
CA SER A 157 11.58 26.22 -5.19
C SER A 157 12.75 27.19 -5.22
N ASP A 158 12.64 28.31 -5.96
CA ASP A 158 13.60 29.42 -5.93
C ASP A 158 13.58 30.20 -4.60
N SER A 159 12.64 29.92 -3.71
CA SER A 159 12.47 30.61 -2.44
C SER A 159 12.70 29.66 -1.28
N ASP A 160 13.76 29.88 -0.50
CA ASP A 160 14.07 29.11 0.71
C ASP A 160 12.92 29.09 1.75
N CYS A 161 11.99 30.06 1.64
CA CYS A 161 10.80 30.13 2.49
C CYS A 161 9.61 29.32 1.95
N ALA A 162 9.75 28.67 0.79
CA ALA A 162 8.67 27.91 0.14
C ALA A 162 9.00 26.42 0.01
N ASP A 163 9.95 25.93 0.76
CA ASP A 163 10.29 24.51 0.82
C ASP A 163 9.45 23.80 1.89
N GLY A 164 9.19 22.51 1.71
CA GLY A 164 8.41 21.74 2.66
C GLY A 164 8.40 20.24 2.37
N THR A 165 7.96 19.47 3.36
CA THR A 165 7.72 18.02 3.23
C THR A 165 6.31 17.68 3.66
N ALA A 166 5.71 16.68 3.02
CA ALA A 166 4.41 16.14 3.37
C ALA A 166 4.38 14.64 3.11
N SER A 167 3.73 13.90 3.98
CA SER A 167 3.59 12.43 3.87
C SER A 167 2.13 12.02 3.86
N ALA A 168 1.84 10.88 3.25
CA ALA A 168 0.57 10.19 3.36
C ALA A 168 0.83 8.70 3.57
N THR A 169 0.06 8.08 4.49
CA THR A 169 0.15 6.68 4.83
C THR A 169 -1.09 5.94 4.35
N VAL A 170 -0.89 4.77 3.74
CA VAL A 170 -1.93 3.81 3.39
C VAL A 170 -1.63 2.48 4.05
N ASN A 171 -2.67 1.70 4.40
CA ASN A 171 -2.54 0.45 5.12
C ASN A 171 -2.86 -0.75 4.22
N ALA A 172 -2.20 -1.88 4.44
CA ALA A 172 -2.59 -3.13 3.78
C ALA A 172 -4.03 -3.50 4.19
N ILE A 173 -4.89 -3.79 3.20
CA ILE A 173 -6.27 -4.18 3.46
C ILE A 173 -6.30 -5.49 4.24
N ALA A 174 -7.11 -5.56 5.31
CA ALA A 174 -7.35 -6.78 6.05
C ALA A 174 -8.45 -7.58 5.34
N ALA A 175 -8.08 -8.60 4.56
CA ALA A 175 -9.01 -9.39 3.77
C ALA A 175 -8.54 -10.84 3.61
N ALA A 176 -9.49 -11.79 3.60
CA ALA A 176 -9.27 -13.13 3.08
C ALA A 176 -9.43 -13.12 1.55
N ASN A 177 -8.56 -13.86 0.86
CA ASN A 177 -8.60 -14.03 -0.61
C ASN A 177 -8.60 -15.53 -0.93
N VAL A 178 -9.80 -16.10 -1.10
CA VAL A 178 -10.00 -17.55 -1.18
C VAL A 178 -10.12 -18.01 -2.63
N SER A 179 -9.36 -19.06 -2.98
CA SER A 179 -9.52 -19.80 -4.23
C SER A 179 -9.70 -21.30 -3.96
N VAL A 180 -10.34 -22.01 -4.89
CA VAL A 180 -10.62 -23.45 -4.78
C VAL A 180 -10.12 -24.17 -6.03
N PHE A 181 -9.38 -25.26 -5.81
CA PHE A 181 -8.92 -26.17 -6.85
C PHE A 181 -9.46 -27.56 -6.61
N LYS A 182 -9.97 -28.22 -7.66
CA LYS A 182 -10.49 -29.60 -7.60
C LYS A 182 -9.85 -30.47 -8.67
N GLN A 183 -9.46 -31.68 -8.29
CA GLN A 183 -9.01 -32.72 -9.20
C GLN A 183 -9.63 -34.06 -8.84
N MET A 184 -9.60 -35.01 -9.75
CA MET A 184 -10.11 -36.37 -9.55
C MET A 184 -9.21 -37.43 -10.20
N SER A 185 -9.16 -38.63 -9.62
CA SER A 185 -8.43 -39.78 -10.13
C SER A 185 -9.11 -41.08 -9.73
N PRO A 186 -8.89 -42.18 -10.50
CA PRO A 186 -8.15 -42.30 -11.77
C PRO A 186 -8.87 -41.61 -12.94
N ASN A 187 -8.18 -41.49 -14.06
CA ASN A 187 -8.78 -41.07 -15.33
C ASN A 187 -8.13 -41.88 -16.47
N PRO A 188 -8.91 -42.75 -17.20
CA PRO A 188 -10.34 -43.00 -17.06
C PRO A 188 -10.71 -43.81 -15.83
N VAL A 189 -12.01 -43.87 -15.52
CA VAL A 189 -12.62 -44.67 -14.47
C VAL A 189 -13.64 -45.63 -15.09
N VAL A 190 -13.79 -46.85 -14.57
CA VAL A 190 -14.82 -47.79 -14.94
C VAL A 190 -15.79 -48.05 -13.79
N CYS A 191 -16.99 -48.54 -14.13
CA CYS A 191 -18.04 -48.84 -13.14
C CYS A 191 -17.54 -49.86 -12.09
N GLY A 192 -17.69 -49.53 -10.80
CA GLY A 192 -17.19 -50.30 -9.67
C GLY A 192 -15.82 -49.82 -9.16
N ASP A 193 -15.16 -48.93 -9.86
CA ASP A 193 -13.88 -48.34 -9.39
C ASP A 193 -14.10 -47.37 -8.24
N THR A 194 -13.04 -47.24 -7.42
CA THR A 194 -12.97 -46.17 -6.43
C THR A 194 -12.40 -44.89 -7.08
N VAL A 195 -13.16 -43.81 -6.96
CA VAL A 195 -12.73 -42.47 -7.39
C VAL A 195 -12.29 -41.66 -6.18
N THR A 196 -11.22 -40.93 -6.35
CA THR A 196 -10.70 -39.98 -5.37
C THR A 196 -10.85 -38.55 -5.90
N TYR A 197 -11.54 -37.70 -5.16
CA TYR A 197 -11.64 -36.28 -5.39
C TYR A 197 -10.73 -35.54 -4.38
N THR A 198 -9.84 -34.70 -4.87
CA THR A 198 -9.01 -33.85 -4.04
C THR A 198 -9.44 -32.40 -4.25
N ILE A 199 -9.86 -31.75 -3.18
CA ILE A 199 -10.27 -30.34 -3.19
C ILE A 199 -9.32 -29.59 -2.28
N ARG A 200 -8.65 -28.57 -2.81
CA ARG A 200 -7.78 -27.66 -2.05
C ARG A 200 -8.39 -26.28 -2.04
N ILE A 201 -8.53 -25.73 -0.84
CA ILE A 201 -8.98 -24.36 -0.59
C ILE A 201 -7.75 -23.59 -0.16
N TYR A 202 -7.40 -22.53 -0.90
CA TYR A 202 -6.28 -21.66 -0.63
C TYR A 202 -6.79 -20.30 -0.17
N ASN A 203 -6.12 -19.71 0.83
CA ASN A 203 -6.34 -18.34 1.24
C ASN A 203 -5.04 -17.54 1.04
N TYR A 204 -5.04 -16.62 0.10
CA TYR A 204 -3.93 -15.73 -0.21
C TYR A 204 -4.00 -14.40 0.57
N GLY A 205 -5.08 -14.18 1.35
CA GLY A 205 -5.30 -12.99 2.15
C GLY A 205 -4.53 -13.02 3.47
N ASN A 206 -4.46 -11.87 4.14
CA ASN A 206 -3.70 -11.67 5.38
C ASN A 206 -4.54 -11.86 6.65
N ILE A 207 -5.77 -12.29 6.52
CA ILE A 207 -6.63 -12.75 7.64
C ILE A 207 -7.21 -14.12 7.32
N ASP A 208 -7.59 -14.85 8.35
CA ASP A 208 -8.24 -16.15 8.23
C ASP A 208 -9.58 -16.04 7.48
N ALA A 209 -9.88 -17.01 6.62
CA ALA A 209 -11.21 -17.19 6.09
C ALA A 209 -12.01 -18.09 7.05
N GLU A 210 -12.92 -17.49 7.79
CA GLU A 210 -13.72 -18.16 8.80
C GLU A 210 -15.05 -18.69 8.24
N ASN A 211 -15.65 -19.65 8.95
CA ASN A 211 -16.98 -20.22 8.63
C ASN A 211 -17.09 -20.77 7.21
N VAL A 212 -16.01 -21.36 6.71
CA VAL A 212 -15.94 -21.92 5.37
C VAL A 212 -16.81 -23.19 5.29
N ILE A 213 -17.67 -23.27 4.28
CA ILE A 213 -18.51 -24.41 3.98
C ILE A 213 -18.14 -24.92 2.58
N LEU A 214 -17.71 -26.18 2.50
CA LEU A 214 -17.54 -26.87 1.24
C LEU A 214 -18.87 -27.54 0.84
N SER A 215 -19.37 -27.25 -0.36
CA SER A 215 -20.49 -27.97 -0.97
C SER A 215 -20.04 -28.52 -2.32
N ASP A 216 -20.20 -29.81 -2.53
CA ASP A 216 -19.82 -30.52 -3.75
C ASP A 216 -20.94 -31.46 -4.24
N THR A 217 -21.38 -31.29 -5.48
CA THR A 217 -22.41 -32.15 -6.10
C THR A 217 -21.76 -33.03 -7.15
N PHE A 218 -21.92 -34.33 -6.97
CA PHE A 218 -21.36 -35.36 -7.83
C PHE A 218 -22.38 -35.86 -8.87
N ASN A 219 -21.91 -36.12 -10.08
CA ASN A 219 -22.73 -36.77 -11.14
C ASN A 219 -21.81 -37.65 -12.03
N PRO A 220 -21.93 -38.98 -11.96
CA PRO A 220 -22.78 -39.75 -11.06
C PRO A 220 -22.38 -39.60 -9.60
N ALA A 221 -23.34 -39.81 -8.70
CA ALA A 221 -23.09 -39.76 -7.25
C ALA A 221 -22.32 -41.05 -6.82
N PRO A 222 -21.16 -40.95 -6.18
CA PRO A 222 -20.44 -42.11 -5.67
C PRO A 222 -21.15 -42.70 -4.44
N ASP A 223 -21.06 -44.02 -4.30
CA ASP A 223 -21.50 -44.76 -3.12
C ASP A 223 -20.36 -44.91 -2.10
N ASN A 224 -20.69 -45.20 -0.83
CA ASN A 224 -19.76 -45.52 0.23
C ASN A 224 -18.65 -44.44 0.40
N ILE A 225 -19.03 -43.17 0.43
CA ILE A 225 -18.05 -42.08 0.51
C ILE A 225 -17.31 -42.08 1.84
N THR A 226 -16.03 -41.72 1.80
CA THR A 226 -15.25 -41.31 2.96
C THR A 226 -14.71 -39.91 2.71
N VAL A 227 -14.62 -39.12 3.77
CA VAL A 227 -14.13 -37.73 3.69
C VAL A 227 -13.02 -37.53 4.68
N SER A 228 -11.88 -37.00 4.25
CA SER A 228 -10.81 -36.56 5.15
C SER A 228 -10.50 -35.08 4.95
N ARG A 229 -10.05 -34.42 6.01
CA ARG A 229 -9.60 -33.03 6.01
C ARG A 229 -8.20 -32.96 6.55
N ASN A 230 -7.26 -32.44 5.78
CA ASN A 230 -5.84 -32.30 6.12
C ASN A 230 -5.24 -33.65 6.61
N GLY A 231 -5.61 -34.76 5.92
CA GLY A 231 -5.16 -36.11 6.24
C GLY A 231 -5.89 -36.79 7.43
N VAL A 232 -6.85 -36.13 8.07
CA VAL A 232 -7.65 -36.70 9.18
C VAL A 232 -9.02 -37.10 8.66
N LEU A 233 -9.37 -38.38 8.85
CA LEU A 233 -10.69 -38.90 8.47
C LEU A 233 -11.78 -38.23 9.32
N LEU A 234 -12.82 -37.73 8.67
CA LEU A 234 -13.99 -37.14 9.30
C LEU A 234 -15.02 -38.20 9.70
N LEU A 235 -15.72 -37.95 10.81
CA LEU A 235 -16.87 -38.77 11.20
C LEU A 235 -18.07 -38.43 10.29
N GLU A 236 -19.02 -39.38 10.12
CA GLU A 236 -20.24 -39.11 9.37
C GLU A 236 -21.11 -38.00 9.96
N SER A 237 -20.93 -37.67 11.24
CA SER A 237 -21.56 -36.53 11.89
C SER A 237 -20.97 -35.18 11.47
N ASP A 238 -19.77 -35.16 10.92
CA ASP A 238 -19.03 -33.93 10.57
C ASP A 238 -19.42 -33.40 9.17
N TYR A 239 -20.07 -34.20 8.37
CA TYR A 239 -20.55 -33.82 7.04
C TYR A 239 -21.94 -34.36 6.76
N THR A 240 -22.60 -33.83 5.74
CA THR A 240 -23.83 -34.43 5.18
C THR A 240 -23.57 -34.86 3.75
N TYR A 241 -24.09 -36.07 3.40
CA TYR A 241 -24.10 -36.52 2.01
C TYR A 241 -25.53 -37.00 1.66
N ALA A 242 -26.21 -36.24 0.82
CA ALA A 242 -27.59 -36.53 0.44
C ALA A 242 -27.83 -36.12 -1.01
N ASN A 243 -28.53 -36.98 -1.76
CA ASN A 243 -28.87 -36.77 -3.17
C ASN A 243 -27.65 -36.42 -4.05
N GLY A 244 -26.50 -37.04 -3.77
CA GLY A 244 -25.24 -36.79 -4.49
C GLY A 244 -24.54 -35.49 -4.13
N THR A 245 -24.99 -34.75 -3.10
CA THR A 245 -24.34 -33.53 -2.64
C THR A 245 -23.71 -33.75 -1.27
N LEU A 246 -22.41 -33.49 -1.19
CA LEU A 246 -21.62 -33.42 0.04
C LEU A 246 -21.60 -31.97 0.56
N THR A 247 -21.83 -31.79 1.87
CA THR A 247 -21.64 -30.52 2.56
C THR A 247 -20.80 -30.71 3.80
N VAL A 248 -19.70 -29.94 3.95
CA VAL A 248 -18.77 -29.97 5.08
C VAL A 248 -18.53 -28.54 5.58
N PRO A 249 -18.71 -28.25 6.87
CA PRO A 249 -19.21 -29.11 7.94
C PRO A 249 -20.73 -29.34 7.83
N SER A 250 -21.21 -30.40 8.50
CA SER A 250 -22.65 -30.74 8.55
C SER A 250 -23.50 -29.69 9.28
N THR A 251 -22.89 -28.94 10.20
CA THR A 251 -23.52 -27.90 11.01
C THR A 251 -22.54 -26.73 11.25
N ALA A 252 -23.08 -25.54 11.53
CA ALA A 252 -22.28 -24.36 11.90
C ALA A 252 -21.53 -24.47 13.23
N THR A 253 -21.75 -25.55 14.00
CA THR A 253 -21.14 -25.75 15.33
C THR A 253 -19.69 -26.20 15.28
N ASN A 254 -19.18 -26.59 14.12
CA ASN A 254 -17.77 -26.97 13.93
C ASN A 254 -17.19 -26.24 12.70
N PRO A 255 -17.06 -24.91 12.75
CA PRO A 255 -16.68 -24.10 11.61
C PRO A 255 -15.30 -24.49 11.09
N VAL A 256 -15.13 -24.44 9.76
CA VAL A 256 -13.85 -24.62 9.11
C VAL A 256 -13.22 -23.25 8.89
N THR A 257 -11.95 -23.13 9.27
CA THR A 257 -11.14 -21.95 9.02
C THR A 257 -10.04 -22.32 8.02
N VAL A 258 -9.90 -21.53 6.96
CA VAL A 258 -8.72 -21.58 6.09
C VAL A 258 -7.75 -20.48 6.58
N PRO A 259 -6.57 -20.85 7.09
CA PRO A 259 -5.64 -19.90 7.69
C PRO A 259 -5.26 -18.78 6.72
N ALA A 260 -4.87 -17.65 7.26
CA ALA A 260 -4.25 -16.57 6.49
C ALA A 260 -2.99 -17.06 5.78
N ALA A 261 -2.61 -16.39 4.70
CA ALA A 261 -1.33 -16.55 4.05
C ALA A 261 -0.18 -16.10 4.95
N THR A 262 1.01 -16.66 4.72
CA THR A 262 2.24 -16.13 5.28
C THR A 262 2.99 -15.32 4.22
N PHE A 263 3.52 -14.16 4.64
CA PHE A 263 4.25 -13.22 3.80
C PHE A 263 5.71 -13.23 4.26
N VAL A 264 6.62 -13.57 3.37
CA VAL A 264 8.06 -13.64 3.68
C VAL A 264 8.82 -12.75 2.70
N ARG A 265 9.54 -11.77 3.23
CA ARG A 265 10.42 -10.91 2.43
C ARG A 265 11.77 -11.58 2.28
N ASP A 266 12.21 -11.78 1.04
CA ASP A 266 13.54 -12.33 0.74
C ASP A 266 14.63 -11.34 1.15
N ALA A 267 15.64 -11.82 1.90
CA ALA A 267 16.67 -10.96 2.47
C ALA A 267 17.66 -10.40 1.44
N ASN A 268 17.75 -10.99 0.24
CA ASN A 268 18.69 -10.60 -0.80
C ASN A 268 18.03 -9.74 -1.89
N THR A 269 16.75 -10.01 -2.19
CA THR A 269 16.03 -9.32 -3.26
C THR A 269 15.02 -8.30 -2.76
N GLY A 270 14.55 -8.45 -1.51
CA GLY A 270 13.49 -7.64 -0.94
C GLY A 270 12.08 -7.98 -1.42
N ILE A 271 11.92 -8.93 -2.33
CA ILE A 271 10.64 -9.36 -2.87
C ILE A 271 9.82 -10.08 -1.79
N VAL A 272 8.52 -9.79 -1.71
CA VAL A 272 7.59 -10.47 -0.81
C VAL A 272 7.04 -11.72 -1.49
N THR A 273 7.24 -12.87 -0.86
CA THR A 273 6.66 -14.15 -1.30
C THR A 273 5.45 -14.48 -0.44
N VAL A 274 4.32 -14.77 -1.09
CA VAL A 274 3.08 -15.16 -0.45
C VAL A 274 2.94 -16.67 -0.49
N THR A 275 2.83 -17.31 0.69
CA THR A 275 2.49 -18.73 0.83
C THR A 275 1.07 -18.82 1.35
N PRO A 276 0.09 -19.33 0.56
CA PRO A 276 -1.31 -19.35 0.98
C PRO A 276 -1.54 -20.31 2.15
N GLY A 277 -2.43 -19.93 3.04
CA GLY A 277 -3.06 -20.86 3.97
C GLY A 277 -3.88 -21.89 3.19
N THR A 278 -3.92 -23.15 3.64
CA THR A 278 -4.53 -24.23 2.85
C THR A 278 -5.34 -25.17 3.73
N VAL A 279 -6.51 -25.58 3.21
CA VAL A 279 -7.27 -26.72 3.69
C VAL A 279 -7.48 -27.68 2.53
N GLU A 280 -7.13 -28.95 2.74
CA GLU A 280 -7.32 -30.01 1.75
C GLU A 280 -8.43 -30.98 2.20
N TYR A 281 -9.34 -31.29 1.30
CA TYR A 281 -10.30 -32.38 1.43
C TYR A 281 -9.98 -33.47 0.43
N ILE A 282 -9.98 -34.73 0.90
CA ILE A 282 -9.92 -35.92 0.06
C ILE A 282 -11.22 -36.69 0.28
N ILE A 283 -12.00 -36.86 -0.79
CA ILE A 283 -13.24 -37.64 -0.81
C ILE A 283 -13.01 -38.86 -1.67
N THR A 284 -13.27 -40.03 -1.14
CA THR A 284 -13.25 -41.29 -1.92
C THR A 284 -14.67 -41.88 -1.98
N GLY A 285 -14.99 -42.59 -3.06
CA GLY A 285 -16.26 -43.27 -3.22
C GLY A 285 -16.25 -44.21 -4.42
N THR A 286 -17.22 -45.08 -4.52
CA THR A 286 -17.33 -46.07 -5.59
C THR A 286 -18.32 -45.58 -6.64
N ILE A 287 -17.97 -45.65 -7.94
CA ILE A 287 -18.84 -45.28 -9.07
C ILE A 287 -19.53 -46.51 -9.68
#